data_eb00f557e2c6466cb33f20fd0e13d50c
#
_entry.id   eb00f557e2c6466cb33f20fd0e13d50c
#
_cell.length_a   1.000
_cell.length_b   1.000
_cell.length_c   1.000
_cell.angle_alpha   90.00
_cell.angle_beta   90.00
_cell.angle_gamma   90.00
#
_symmetry.space_group_name_H-M   'P 1'
#
loop_
_entity.id
_entity.type
_entity.pdbx_description
1 polymer ?
#
loop_
_entity_poly.entity_id
_entity_poly.type
_entity_poly.pdbx_seq_one_letter_code
_entity_poly.pdbx_strand_id
1 'polypeptide(L)'
;MDLRIRDLTKEFGDFKAVDHFSYDLRCGVYGLLGVNGAGKTTLMRMLTTLMKPTYGQIIWDGEDIFAMDGRYRNLLGYLPQDFGYYPDFSIYDYLMYIAALKGIRPAVAKQRVKELLKQVGLVKARYKKMKTLSGGMKRRAGIAQAMLNDPKILILDEPTAGLDPSERIRFRNLISELSEDRIVLLSTHIVSDIEYIAGDILLMKDGCLAISGTAEELIDSMPELVWSCTVPKSRIDACLKAYKVANVKTIPGGAELRIVSRGRPAEDAVRVEPTLEDVFLCYFGERTGDSDGTV
;
A
#
# COMPACT_ATOMS: atom_id res chain seq x y z
N MET A 1 -15.03 5.14 15.83
CA MET A 1 -13.64 4.76 15.50
C MET A 1 -13.08 5.79 14.54
N ASP A 2 -12.07 6.51 15.00
CA ASP A 2 -11.52 7.65 14.28
C ASP A 2 -10.03 7.76 14.61
N LEU A 3 -9.16 7.61 13.61
CA LEU A 3 -7.72 7.77 13.73
C LEU A 3 -7.31 9.03 12.97
N ARG A 4 -6.94 10.07 13.71
CA ARG A 4 -6.58 11.37 13.14
C ARG A 4 -5.08 11.58 13.17
N ILE A 5 -4.53 11.91 12.03
CA ILE A 5 -3.13 12.30 11.88
C ILE A 5 -3.11 13.83 11.73
N ARG A 6 -2.31 14.51 12.55
CA ARG A 6 -2.25 15.97 12.58
C ARG A 6 -0.81 16.43 12.45
N ASP A 7 -0.52 17.10 11.35
CA ASP A 7 0.74 17.79 11.08
C ASP A 7 1.98 16.92 11.34
N LEU A 8 1.88 15.63 10.99
CA LEU A 8 2.83 14.61 11.36
C LEU A 8 4.13 14.78 10.56
N THR A 9 5.24 14.97 11.26
CA THR A 9 6.56 15.17 10.66
C THR A 9 7.58 14.23 11.28
N LYS A 10 8.42 13.62 10.44
CA LYS A 10 9.57 12.82 10.86
C LYS A 10 10.84 13.25 10.14
N GLU A 11 11.80 13.71 10.93
CA GLU A 11 13.12 14.14 10.46
C GLU A 11 14.19 13.14 10.87
N PHE A 12 15.19 12.96 10.00
CA PHE A 12 16.42 12.23 10.23
C PHE A 12 17.59 13.13 9.82
N GLY A 13 18.15 13.90 10.76
CA GLY A 13 19.06 15.00 10.48
C GLY A 13 18.35 16.05 9.60
N ASP A 14 18.92 16.38 8.46
CA ASP A 14 18.36 17.37 7.53
C ASP A 14 17.29 16.77 6.57
N PHE A 15 17.11 15.45 6.58
CA PHE A 15 16.14 14.76 5.72
C PHE A 15 14.79 14.60 6.40
N LYS A 16 13.73 15.10 5.76
CA LYS A 16 12.35 14.88 6.19
C LYS A 16 11.75 13.68 5.46
N ALA A 17 11.59 12.58 6.16
CA ALA A 17 10.97 11.37 5.60
C ALA A 17 9.45 11.43 5.56
N VAL A 18 8.84 12.20 6.46
CA VAL A 18 7.42 12.58 6.46
C VAL A 18 7.37 14.04 6.83
N ASP A 19 6.64 14.85 6.06
CA ASP A 19 6.58 16.30 6.20
C ASP A 19 5.13 16.78 6.23
N HIS A 20 4.66 17.28 7.38
CA HIS A 20 3.34 17.87 7.62
C HIS A 20 2.15 17.01 7.15
N PHE A 21 2.25 15.68 7.30
CA PHE A 21 1.21 14.76 6.86
C PHE A 21 -0.01 14.84 7.78
N SER A 22 -1.18 15.15 7.22
CA SER A 22 -2.46 15.21 7.95
C SER A 22 -3.54 14.44 7.20
N TYR A 23 -4.25 13.55 7.89
CA TYR A 23 -5.40 12.82 7.33
C TYR A 23 -6.27 12.20 8.42
N ASP A 24 -7.56 11.99 8.12
CA ASP A 24 -8.53 11.35 9.01
C ASP A 24 -8.94 9.99 8.45
N LEU A 25 -8.65 8.92 9.21
CA LEU A 25 -9.00 7.56 8.87
C LEU A 25 -10.21 7.11 9.69
N ARG A 26 -11.21 6.56 9.01
CA ARG A 26 -12.40 5.91 9.61
C ARG A 26 -12.48 4.47 9.17
N CYS A 27 -13.53 3.72 9.57
CA CYS A 27 -13.72 2.35 9.08
C CYS A 27 -13.71 2.32 7.54
N GLY A 28 -12.91 1.44 6.98
CA GLY A 28 -12.73 1.29 5.54
C GLY A 28 -11.31 0.91 5.15
N VAL A 29 -11.08 0.76 3.86
CA VAL A 29 -9.77 0.43 3.28
C VAL A 29 -9.14 1.67 2.65
N TYR A 30 -7.92 1.96 3.04
CA TYR A 30 -7.10 3.06 2.56
C TYR A 30 -5.85 2.52 1.86
N GLY A 31 -5.63 2.95 0.62
CA GLY A 31 -4.43 2.65 -0.14
C GLY A 31 -3.40 3.77 -0.02
N LEU A 32 -2.25 3.52 0.58
CA LEU A 32 -1.13 4.47 0.61
C LEU A 32 -0.20 4.21 -0.59
N LEU A 33 -0.37 4.98 -1.64
CA LEU A 33 0.34 4.85 -2.91
C LEU A 33 1.51 5.82 -2.99
N GLY A 34 2.66 5.37 -3.50
CA GLY A 34 3.83 6.22 -3.72
C GLY A 34 5.04 5.41 -4.15
N VAL A 35 6.02 6.07 -4.75
CA VAL A 35 7.30 5.44 -5.13
C VAL A 35 8.11 5.00 -3.91
N ASN A 36 9.15 4.21 -4.14
CA ASN A 36 10.11 3.88 -3.08
C ASN A 36 10.80 5.15 -2.57
N GLY A 37 10.93 5.27 -1.26
CA GLY A 37 11.47 6.49 -0.64
C GLY A 37 10.45 7.60 -0.36
N ALA A 38 9.19 7.50 -0.82
CA ALA A 38 8.15 8.51 -0.57
C ALA A 38 7.78 8.73 0.91
N GLY A 39 8.28 7.89 1.85
CA GLY A 39 8.00 8.02 3.28
C GLY A 39 6.95 7.04 3.83
N LYS A 40 6.33 6.19 3.00
CA LYS A 40 5.24 5.26 3.38
C LYS A 40 5.56 4.40 4.61
N THR A 41 6.68 3.68 4.58
CA THR A 41 7.11 2.81 5.69
C THR A 41 7.39 3.62 6.97
N THR A 42 7.93 4.84 6.84
CA THR A 42 8.14 5.74 7.99
C THR A 42 6.82 6.15 8.62
N LEU A 43 5.84 6.56 7.81
CA LEU A 43 4.48 6.87 8.26
C LEU A 43 3.85 5.67 8.99
N MET A 44 3.92 4.48 8.38
CA MET A 44 3.38 3.25 8.99
C MET A 44 4.07 2.89 10.31
N ARG A 45 5.39 3.08 10.42
CA ARG A 45 6.13 2.87 11.69
C ARG A 45 5.70 3.85 12.78
N MET A 46 5.33 5.07 12.45
CA MET A 46 4.76 6.01 13.41
C MET A 46 3.35 5.59 13.83
N LEU A 47 2.49 5.22 12.89
CA LEU A 47 1.14 4.71 13.16
C LEU A 47 1.14 3.42 14.00
N THR A 48 2.19 2.61 13.90
CA THR A 48 2.35 1.37 14.68
C THR A 48 3.09 1.57 16.01
N THR A 49 3.40 2.82 16.39
CA THR A 49 4.18 3.19 17.58
C THR A 49 5.61 2.62 17.61
N LEU A 50 6.11 2.07 16.51
CA LEU A 50 7.49 1.63 16.39
C LEU A 50 8.48 2.80 16.28
N MET A 51 7.98 3.99 15.94
CA MET A 51 8.75 5.21 15.80
C MET A 51 7.93 6.39 16.31
N LYS A 52 8.55 7.29 17.06
CA LYS A 52 7.92 8.56 17.46
C LYS A 52 8.09 9.60 16.34
N PRO A 53 7.08 10.43 16.09
CA PRO A 53 7.24 11.60 15.23
C PRO A 53 8.22 12.61 15.82
N THR A 54 8.77 13.48 14.98
CA THR A 54 9.55 14.65 15.43
C THR A 54 8.59 15.76 15.85
N TYR A 55 7.53 15.97 15.05
CA TYR A 55 6.44 16.92 15.35
C TYR A 55 5.10 16.32 14.97
N GLY A 56 4.02 16.96 15.42
CA GLY A 56 2.66 16.51 15.17
C GLY A 56 2.21 15.40 16.11
N GLN A 57 1.02 14.88 15.88
CA GLN A 57 0.41 13.89 16.76
C GLN A 57 -0.51 12.94 16.00
N ILE A 58 -0.74 11.78 16.57
CA ILE A 58 -1.68 10.76 16.07
C ILE A 58 -2.68 10.50 17.18
N ILE A 59 -3.96 10.68 16.89
CA ILE A 59 -5.04 10.67 17.85
C ILE A 59 -6.02 9.53 17.52
N TRP A 60 -6.27 8.65 18.47
CA TRP A 60 -7.31 7.61 18.38
C TRP A 60 -8.47 7.97 19.31
N ASP A 61 -9.67 8.16 18.72
CA ASP A 61 -10.90 8.49 19.47
C ASP A 61 -10.68 9.60 20.54
N GLY A 62 -9.83 10.60 20.24
CA GLY A 62 -9.56 11.76 21.08
C GLY A 62 -8.35 11.65 22.01
N GLU A 63 -7.64 10.50 22.06
CA GLU A 63 -6.46 10.29 22.90
C GLU A 63 -5.21 10.07 22.01
N ASP A 64 -4.07 10.67 22.41
CA ASP A 64 -2.78 10.46 21.71
C ASP A 64 -2.33 8.99 21.82
N ILE A 65 -1.99 8.37 20.68
CA ILE A 65 -1.65 6.93 20.64
C ILE A 65 -0.41 6.58 21.46
N PHE A 66 0.53 7.51 21.61
CA PHE A 66 1.75 7.29 22.40
C PHE A 66 1.46 7.40 23.90
N ALA A 67 0.45 8.17 24.30
CA ALA A 67 -0.05 8.19 25.67
C ALA A 67 -0.86 6.93 26.03
N MET A 68 -1.57 6.35 25.06
CA MET A 68 -2.32 5.10 25.25
C MET A 68 -1.43 3.88 25.47
N ASP A 69 -0.20 3.88 24.93
CA ASP A 69 0.81 2.81 25.07
C ASP A 69 0.26 1.40 24.73
N GLY A 70 0.23 0.48 25.68
CA GLY A 70 -0.26 -0.89 25.49
C GLY A 70 -1.73 -0.97 25.08
N ARG A 71 -2.58 0.00 25.49
CA ARG A 71 -3.99 0.04 25.08
C ARG A 71 -4.14 0.20 23.58
N TYR A 72 -3.35 1.10 22.97
CA TYR A 72 -3.36 1.28 21.52
C TYR A 72 -2.82 0.04 20.77
N ARG A 73 -1.70 -0.54 21.24
CA ARG A 73 -1.13 -1.74 20.62
C ARG A 73 -2.08 -2.95 20.63
N ASN A 74 -3.00 -3.02 21.58
CA ASN A 74 -4.05 -4.05 21.58
C ASN A 74 -5.11 -3.84 20.49
N LEU A 75 -5.27 -2.62 19.99
CA LEU A 75 -6.17 -2.30 18.87
C LEU A 75 -5.51 -2.51 17.51
N LEU A 76 -4.19 -2.77 17.48
CA LEU A 76 -3.39 -2.75 16.28
C LEU A 76 -3.04 -4.16 15.79
N GLY A 77 -3.25 -4.40 14.49
CA GLY A 77 -2.65 -5.47 13.71
C GLY A 77 -1.62 -4.89 12.75
N TYR A 78 -0.43 -5.48 12.71
CA TYR A 78 0.61 -5.00 11.80
C TYR A 78 1.28 -6.14 11.06
N LEU A 79 1.38 -6.00 9.73
CA LEU A 79 2.18 -6.83 8.85
C LEU A 79 3.26 -5.95 8.21
N PRO A 80 4.51 -6.02 8.65
CA PRO A 80 5.61 -5.32 7.99
C PRO A 80 5.94 -5.94 6.63
N GLN A 81 6.66 -5.21 5.79
CA GLN A 81 7.14 -5.66 4.49
C GLN A 81 7.90 -6.98 4.62
N ASP A 82 8.83 -7.05 5.57
CA ASP A 82 9.53 -8.27 5.98
C ASP A 82 9.13 -8.63 7.40
N PHE A 83 8.26 -9.62 7.54
CA PHE A 83 7.90 -10.11 8.86
C PHE A 83 8.75 -11.32 9.24
N GLY A 84 9.29 -11.27 10.45
CA GLY A 84 10.07 -12.37 11.02
C GLY A 84 9.20 -13.57 11.36
N TYR A 85 9.70 -14.77 11.06
CA TYR A 85 9.07 -16.01 11.46
C TYR A 85 10.13 -17.06 11.86
N TYR A 86 9.72 -18.05 12.64
CA TYR A 86 10.59 -19.17 13.00
C TYR A 86 10.51 -20.25 11.92
N PRO A 87 11.58 -20.52 11.16
CA PRO A 87 11.55 -21.38 9.96
C PRO A 87 11.03 -22.80 10.22
N ASP A 88 11.33 -23.36 11.41
CA ASP A 88 10.98 -24.72 11.79
C ASP A 88 9.64 -24.86 12.51
N PHE A 89 8.99 -23.76 12.88
CA PHE A 89 7.63 -23.80 13.42
C PHE A 89 6.64 -24.16 12.30
N SER A 90 5.61 -24.94 12.66
CA SER A 90 4.44 -25.02 11.81
C SER A 90 3.67 -23.68 11.81
N ILE A 91 2.77 -23.47 10.83
CA ILE A 91 1.90 -22.27 10.84
C ILE A 91 1.10 -22.22 12.15
N TYR A 92 0.59 -23.35 12.60
CA TYR A 92 -0.17 -23.45 13.84
C TYR A 92 0.67 -23.07 15.06
N ASP A 93 1.88 -23.63 15.20
CA ASP A 93 2.76 -23.35 16.32
C ASP A 93 3.23 -21.89 16.32
N TYR A 94 3.50 -21.33 15.12
CA TYR A 94 3.83 -19.93 14.97
C TYR A 94 2.69 -19.01 15.46
N LEU A 95 1.46 -19.26 15.01
CA LEU A 95 0.31 -18.45 15.44
C LEU A 95 0.02 -18.60 16.93
N MET A 96 0.15 -19.81 17.49
CA MET A 96 0.00 -20.03 18.93
C MET A 96 1.08 -19.32 19.75
N TYR A 97 2.34 -19.33 19.26
CA TYR A 97 3.45 -18.61 19.88
C TYR A 97 3.19 -17.09 19.91
N ILE A 98 2.79 -16.50 18.75
CA ILE A 98 2.45 -15.07 18.69
C ILE A 98 1.25 -14.74 19.57
N ALA A 99 0.23 -15.60 19.62
CA ALA A 99 -0.91 -15.42 20.52
C ALA A 99 -0.48 -15.37 21.99
N ALA A 100 0.47 -16.23 22.40
CA ALA A 100 1.04 -16.20 23.76
C ALA A 100 1.80 -14.89 24.03
N LEU A 101 2.61 -14.40 23.09
CA LEU A 101 3.28 -13.10 23.20
C LEU A 101 2.33 -11.93 23.32
N LYS A 102 1.16 -12.01 22.68
CA LYS A 102 0.07 -11.03 22.79
C LYS A 102 -0.77 -11.20 24.09
N GLY A 103 -0.44 -12.13 24.96
CA GLY A 103 -1.16 -12.39 26.21
C GLY A 103 -2.55 -13.03 26.03
N ILE A 104 -2.82 -13.61 24.86
CA ILE A 104 -4.10 -14.29 24.59
C ILE A 104 -4.15 -15.63 25.32
N ARG A 105 -5.20 -15.86 26.15
CA ARG A 105 -5.36 -17.10 26.89
C ARG A 105 -5.36 -18.31 25.94
N PRO A 106 -4.70 -19.45 26.31
CA PRO A 106 -4.55 -20.60 25.41
C PRO A 106 -5.85 -21.16 24.81
N ALA A 107 -6.91 -21.20 25.58
CA ALA A 107 -8.22 -21.68 25.09
C ALA A 107 -8.79 -20.75 23.99
N VAL A 108 -8.71 -19.43 24.20
CA VAL A 108 -9.14 -18.41 23.24
C VAL A 108 -8.22 -18.43 22.01
N ALA A 109 -6.90 -18.54 22.21
CA ALA A 109 -5.92 -18.62 21.14
C ALA A 109 -6.18 -19.80 20.19
N LYS A 110 -6.46 -21.00 20.74
CA LYS A 110 -6.78 -22.19 19.93
C LYS A 110 -8.00 -21.98 19.01
N GLN A 111 -9.06 -21.41 19.56
CA GLN A 111 -10.25 -21.11 18.77
C GLN A 111 -9.95 -20.05 17.70
N ARG A 112 -9.32 -18.94 18.09
CA ARG A 112 -8.99 -17.82 17.20
C ARG A 112 -8.07 -18.25 16.06
N VAL A 113 -7.03 -19.03 16.37
CA VAL A 113 -6.12 -19.58 15.35
C VAL A 113 -6.86 -20.47 14.36
N LYS A 114 -7.81 -21.32 14.83
CA LYS A 114 -8.63 -22.16 13.95
C LYS A 114 -9.49 -21.32 12.99
N GLU A 115 -10.11 -20.26 13.49
CA GLU A 115 -10.94 -19.35 12.72
C GLU A 115 -10.10 -18.59 11.68
N LEU A 116 -8.97 -18.00 12.11
CA LEU A 116 -8.07 -17.28 11.23
C LEU A 116 -7.46 -18.16 10.14
N LEU A 117 -7.07 -19.40 10.47
CA LEU A 117 -6.59 -20.35 9.46
C LEU A 117 -7.67 -20.68 8.40
N LYS A 118 -8.95 -20.67 8.79
CA LYS A 118 -10.05 -20.82 7.84
C LYS A 118 -10.19 -19.59 6.94
N GLN A 119 -10.20 -18.38 7.53
CA GLN A 119 -10.30 -17.11 6.80
C GLN A 119 -9.18 -16.94 5.78
N VAL A 120 -7.92 -17.18 6.19
CA VAL A 120 -6.77 -17.05 5.28
C VAL A 120 -6.55 -18.28 4.37
N GLY A 121 -7.42 -19.30 4.42
CA GLY A 121 -7.35 -20.49 3.56
C GLY A 121 -6.14 -21.40 3.81
N LEU A 122 -5.63 -21.46 5.04
CA LEU A 122 -4.44 -22.24 5.41
C LEU A 122 -4.74 -23.49 6.26
N VAL A 123 -6.01 -23.90 6.43
CA VAL A 123 -6.39 -25.04 7.26
C VAL A 123 -5.66 -26.33 6.88
N LYS A 124 -5.57 -26.64 5.57
CA LYS A 124 -4.90 -27.87 5.08
C LYS A 124 -3.38 -27.83 5.28
N ALA A 125 -2.80 -26.62 5.36
CA ALA A 125 -1.37 -26.41 5.50
C ALA A 125 -0.92 -26.12 6.94
N ARG A 126 -1.84 -26.10 7.92
CA ARG A 126 -1.57 -25.62 9.28
C ARG A 126 -0.37 -26.25 10.00
N TYR A 127 -0.01 -27.48 9.63
CA TYR A 127 1.15 -28.20 10.20
C TYR A 127 2.37 -28.18 9.29
N LYS A 128 2.34 -27.49 8.12
CA LYS A 128 3.52 -27.29 7.31
C LYS A 128 4.46 -26.29 7.99
N LYS A 129 5.76 -26.54 7.89
CA LYS A 129 6.80 -25.65 8.42
C LYS A 129 6.82 -24.33 7.65
N MET A 130 7.02 -23.21 8.35
CA MET A 130 7.06 -21.86 7.78
C MET A 130 8.07 -21.74 6.63
N LYS A 131 9.24 -22.37 6.72
CA LYS A 131 10.27 -22.37 5.67
C LYS A 131 9.83 -23.03 4.36
N THR A 132 8.85 -23.94 4.40
CA THR A 132 8.37 -24.68 3.21
C THR A 132 7.20 -24.03 2.50
N LEU A 133 6.72 -22.87 2.98
CA LEU A 133 5.58 -22.17 2.43
C LEU A 133 5.96 -21.35 1.20
N SER A 134 5.04 -21.21 0.24
CA SER A 134 5.14 -20.22 -0.82
C SER A 134 5.09 -18.78 -0.25
N GLY A 135 5.51 -17.80 -1.04
CA GLY A 135 5.41 -16.39 -0.66
C GLY A 135 4.00 -15.98 -0.25
N GLY A 136 3.00 -16.35 -1.07
CA GLY A 136 1.59 -16.07 -0.77
C GLY A 136 1.08 -16.79 0.49
N MET A 137 1.51 -18.02 0.75
CA MET A 137 1.15 -18.71 2.00
C MET A 137 1.79 -18.02 3.22
N LYS A 138 3.04 -17.57 3.12
CA LYS A 138 3.71 -16.81 4.17
C LYS A 138 2.98 -15.50 4.46
N ARG A 139 2.63 -14.74 3.42
CA ARG A 139 1.84 -13.50 3.56
C ARG A 139 0.51 -13.73 4.26
N ARG A 140 -0.24 -14.76 3.86
CA ARG A 140 -1.51 -15.12 4.52
C ARG A 140 -1.31 -15.54 5.98
N ALA A 141 -0.23 -16.24 6.32
CA ALA A 141 0.11 -16.53 7.72
C ALA A 141 0.45 -15.24 8.50
N GLY A 142 1.14 -14.28 7.88
CA GLY A 142 1.41 -12.96 8.45
C GLY A 142 0.14 -12.14 8.69
N ILE A 143 -0.84 -12.20 7.78
CA ILE A 143 -2.16 -11.57 8.01
C ILE A 143 -2.86 -12.23 9.20
N ALA A 144 -2.89 -13.57 9.25
CA ALA A 144 -3.47 -14.28 10.39
C ALA A 144 -2.81 -13.88 11.72
N GLN A 145 -1.48 -13.71 11.73
CA GLN A 145 -0.73 -13.20 12.89
C GLN A 145 -1.15 -11.77 13.28
N ALA A 146 -1.31 -10.88 12.29
CA ALA A 146 -1.74 -9.51 12.55
C ALA A 146 -3.16 -9.45 13.12
N MET A 147 -4.02 -10.41 12.75
CA MET A 147 -5.43 -10.48 13.15
C MET A 147 -5.70 -11.20 14.49
N LEU A 148 -4.67 -11.74 15.17
CA LEU A 148 -4.84 -12.56 16.38
C LEU A 148 -5.61 -11.88 17.53
N ASN A 149 -5.39 -10.59 17.74
CA ASN A 149 -6.02 -9.79 18.81
C ASN A 149 -7.31 -9.08 18.37
N ASP A 150 -7.88 -9.42 17.20
CA ASP A 150 -9.06 -8.76 16.64
C ASP A 150 -8.91 -7.24 16.54
N PRO A 151 -7.92 -6.78 15.78
CA PRO A 151 -7.53 -5.38 15.77
C PRO A 151 -8.64 -4.49 15.18
N LYS A 152 -8.72 -3.26 15.66
CA LYS A 152 -9.56 -2.20 15.06
C LYS A 152 -8.81 -1.42 13.98
N ILE A 153 -7.49 -1.51 13.98
CA ILE A 153 -6.61 -0.90 12.99
C ILE A 153 -5.69 -1.99 12.42
N LEU A 154 -5.72 -2.20 11.13
CA LEU A 154 -4.85 -3.15 10.41
C LEU A 154 -3.94 -2.40 9.46
N ILE A 155 -2.64 -2.45 9.72
CA ILE A 155 -1.62 -1.80 8.90
C ILE A 155 -0.81 -2.87 8.17
N LEU A 156 -0.74 -2.76 6.84
CA LEU A 156 -0.11 -3.74 5.96
C LEU A 156 0.91 -3.04 5.06
N ASP A 157 2.20 -3.30 5.30
CA ASP A 157 3.28 -2.68 4.53
C ASP A 157 3.68 -3.59 3.35
N GLU A 158 3.46 -3.12 2.11
CA GLU A 158 3.72 -3.83 0.84
C GLU A 158 3.20 -5.29 0.85
N PRO A 159 1.93 -5.53 1.20
CA PRO A 159 1.44 -6.88 1.49
C PRO A 159 1.37 -7.79 0.24
N THR A 160 1.36 -7.22 -0.95
CA THR A 160 1.23 -7.93 -2.25
C THR A 160 2.57 -8.12 -2.97
N ALA A 161 3.66 -7.56 -2.43
CA ALA A 161 4.98 -7.68 -3.02
C ALA A 161 5.40 -9.15 -3.21
N GLY A 162 5.82 -9.51 -4.43
CA GLY A 162 6.27 -10.87 -4.74
C GLY A 162 5.15 -11.93 -4.84
N LEU A 163 3.87 -11.53 -4.82
CA LEU A 163 2.75 -12.43 -5.06
C LEU A 163 2.47 -12.59 -6.56
N ASP A 164 2.10 -13.80 -6.97
CA ASP A 164 1.57 -14.04 -8.31
C ASP A 164 0.15 -13.43 -8.47
N PRO A 165 -0.35 -13.25 -9.71
CA PRO A 165 -1.66 -12.60 -9.94
C PRO A 165 -2.81 -13.31 -9.22
N SER A 166 -2.79 -14.63 -9.11
CA SER A 166 -3.87 -15.39 -8.44
C SER A 166 -3.87 -15.18 -6.92
N GLU A 167 -2.70 -15.10 -6.32
CA GLU A 167 -2.55 -14.79 -4.89
C GLU A 167 -2.91 -13.33 -4.58
N ARG A 168 -2.65 -12.37 -5.49
CA ARG A 168 -3.09 -10.98 -5.35
C ARG A 168 -4.62 -10.86 -5.33
N ILE A 169 -5.31 -11.57 -6.21
CA ILE A 169 -6.79 -11.62 -6.21
C ILE A 169 -7.31 -12.16 -4.88
N ARG A 170 -6.74 -13.27 -4.40
CA ARG A 170 -7.12 -13.85 -3.10
C ARG A 170 -6.85 -12.91 -1.93
N PHE A 171 -5.72 -12.21 -1.98
CA PHE A 171 -5.39 -11.21 -0.97
C PHE A 171 -6.41 -10.07 -0.96
N ARG A 172 -6.76 -9.52 -2.13
CA ARG A 172 -7.76 -8.45 -2.24
C ARG A 172 -9.10 -8.85 -1.64
N ASN A 173 -9.61 -10.02 -2.00
CA ASN A 173 -10.86 -10.55 -1.45
C ASN A 173 -10.79 -10.70 0.08
N LEU A 174 -9.68 -11.23 0.60
CA LEU A 174 -9.46 -11.35 2.03
C LEU A 174 -9.48 -9.99 2.74
N ILE A 175 -8.82 -8.97 2.20
CA ILE A 175 -8.79 -7.63 2.79
C ILE A 175 -10.19 -7.00 2.77
N SER A 176 -10.94 -7.14 1.68
CA SER A 176 -12.32 -6.68 1.58
C SER A 176 -13.21 -7.32 2.67
N GLU A 177 -13.11 -8.63 2.89
CA GLU A 177 -13.85 -9.33 3.96
C GLU A 177 -13.44 -8.85 5.36
N LEU A 178 -12.15 -8.53 5.56
CA LEU A 178 -11.64 -8.12 6.87
C LEU A 178 -11.90 -6.65 7.21
N SER A 179 -12.33 -5.83 6.25
CA SER A 179 -12.41 -4.36 6.42
C SER A 179 -13.74 -3.84 6.96
N GLU A 180 -14.78 -4.68 7.07
CA GLU A 180 -16.16 -4.23 7.36
C GLU A 180 -16.30 -3.39 8.63
N ASP A 181 -15.51 -3.67 9.68
CA ASP A 181 -15.63 -3.05 11.00
C ASP A 181 -14.32 -2.46 11.53
N ARG A 182 -13.34 -2.17 10.66
CA ARG A 182 -12.00 -1.70 11.04
C ARG A 182 -11.39 -0.73 10.04
N ILE A 183 -10.36 -0.03 10.47
CA ILE A 183 -9.50 0.77 9.60
C ILE A 183 -8.43 -0.16 9.02
N VAL A 184 -8.35 -0.25 7.70
CA VAL A 184 -7.28 -0.98 7.01
C VAL A 184 -6.47 0.02 6.21
N LEU A 185 -5.18 0.16 6.52
CA LEU A 185 -4.23 0.95 5.74
C LEU A 185 -3.20 0.01 5.12
N LEU A 186 -3.13 0.00 3.80
CA LEU A 186 -2.13 -0.78 3.07
C LEU A 186 -1.25 0.11 2.20
N SER A 187 0.07 -0.09 2.26
CA SER A 187 1.01 0.57 1.36
C SER A 187 1.27 -0.28 0.13
N THR A 188 1.45 0.38 -1.00
CA THR A 188 1.94 -0.26 -2.22
C THR A 188 2.51 0.77 -3.19
N HIS A 189 3.30 0.30 -4.14
CA HIS A 189 3.70 1.05 -5.34
C HIS A 189 2.98 0.52 -6.60
N ILE A 190 2.07 -0.46 -6.45
CA ILE A 190 1.34 -1.12 -7.54
C ILE A 190 -0.11 -0.63 -7.52
N VAL A 191 -0.47 0.19 -8.48
CA VAL A 191 -1.80 0.84 -8.60
C VAL A 191 -2.92 -0.18 -8.60
N SER A 192 -2.80 -1.24 -9.40
CA SER A 192 -3.84 -2.28 -9.54
C SER A 192 -4.13 -3.08 -8.26
N ASP A 193 -3.25 -2.99 -7.24
CA ASP A 193 -3.50 -3.70 -5.98
C ASP A 193 -4.54 -2.98 -5.11
N ILE A 194 -4.65 -1.65 -5.22
CA ILE A 194 -5.52 -0.81 -4.40
C ILE A 194 -6.77 -0.32 -5.15
N GLU A 195 -6.70 -0.18 -6.47
CA GLU A 195 -7.79 0.36 -7.29
C GLU A 195 -9.15 -0.32 -7.04
N TYR A 196 -9.13 -1.63 -6.75
CA TYR A 196 -10.35 -2.42 -6.54
C TYR A 196 -10.78 -2.60 -5.09
N ILE A 197 -9.96 -2.23 -4.10
CA ILE A 197 -10.26 -2.50 -2.68
C ILE A 197 -10.22 -1.27 -1.81
N ALA A 198 -9.46 -0.23 -2.18
CA ALA A 198 -9.40 1.00 -1.40
C ALA A 198 -10.64 1.85 -1.65
N GLY A 199 -11.29 2.27 -0.57
CA GLY A 199 -12.33 3.30 -0.62
C GLY A 199 -11.71 4.65 -0.90
N ASP A 200 -10.57 4.95 -0.24
CA ASP A 200 -9.76 6.14 -0.46
C ASP A 200 -8.30 5.77 -0.74
N ILE A 201 -7.68 6.52 -1.64
CA ILE A 201 -6.28 6.41 -2.02
C ILE A 201 -5.55 7.67 -1.57
N LEU A 202 -4.47 7.49 -0.81
CA LEU A 202 -3.57 8.55 -0.36
C LEU A 202 -2.29 8.48 -1.17
N LEU A 203 -2.07 9.46 -2.02
CA LEU A 203 -0.88 9.54 -2.87
C LEU A 203 0.21 10.32 -2.12
N MET A 204 1.27 9.62 -1.73
CA MET A 204 2.37 10.19 -0.95
C MET A 204 3.59 10.43 -1.80
N LYS A 205 4.08 11.68 -1.83
CA LYS A 205 5.27 12.11 -2.57
C LYS A 205 6.18 12.95 -1.67
N ASP A 206 7.48 12.66 -1.66
CA ASP A 206 8.50 13.42 -0.94
C ASP A 206 8.14 13.71 0.53
N GLY A 207 7.59 12.70 1.22
CA GLY A 207 7.15 12.81 2.61
C GLY A 207 5.77 13.45 2.82
N CYS A 208 5.17 14.05 1.80
CA CYS A 208 3.90 14.77 1.88
C CYS A 208 2.72 14.00 1.30
N LEU A 209 1.51 14.28 1.76
CA LEU A 209 0.28 13.87 1.10
C LEU A 209 0.05 14.79 -0.11
N ALA A 210 0.26 14.28 -1.32
CA ALA A 210 0.10 15.05 -2.55
C ALA A 210 -1.38 15.24 -2.94
N ILE A 211 -2.17 14.17 -2.86
CA ILE A 211 -3.61 14.17 -3.14
C ILE A 211 -4.24 12.93 -2.49
N SER A 212 -5.54 12.99 -2.18
CA SER A 212 -6.30 11.87 -1.67
C SER A 212 -7.75 11.93 -2.17
N GLY A 213 -8.39 10.76 -2.23
CA GLY A 213 -9.78 10.59 -2.65
C GLY A 213 -10.03 9.18 -3.19
N THR A 214 -11.23 8.94 -3.67
CA THR A 214 -11.57 7.72 -4.40
C THR A 214 -10.79 7.63 -5.72
N ALA A 215 -10.70 6.45 -6.32
CA ALA A 215 -10.04 6.29 -7.62
C ALA A 215 -10.67 7.22 -8.69
N GLU A 216 -12.01 7.34 -8.70
CA GLU A 216 -12.75 8.20 -9.60
C GLU A 216 -12.42 9.69 -9.39
N GLU A 217 -12.44 10.16 -8.13
CA GLU A 217 -12.10 11.55 -7.79
C GLU A 217 -10.66 11.90 -8.18
N LEU A 218 -9.72 10.96 -7.99
CA LEU A 218 -8.33 11.17 -8.39
C LEU A 218 -8.17 11.26 -9.90
N ILE A 219 -8.89 10.42 -10.66
CA ILE A 219 -8.90 10.44 -12.12
C ILE A 219 -9.51 11.76 -12.63
N ASP A 220 -10.63 12.18 -12.07
CA ASP A 220 -11.32 13.41 -12.47
C ASP A 220 -10.52 14.68 -12.15
N SER A 221 -9.74 14.65 -11.07
CA SER A 221 -8.89 15.76 -10.64
C SER A 221 -7.57 15.89 -11.41
N MET A 222 -7.28 14.97 -12.35
CA MET A 222 -6.01 14.95 -13.06
C MET A 222 -5.79 16.20 -13.89
N PRO A 223 -4.69 16.95 -13.70
CA PRO A 223 -4.46 18.23 -14.38
C PRO A 223 -4.01 18.10 -15.85
N GLU A 224 -3.68 16.89 -16.28
CA GLU A 224 -3.19 16.56 -17.60
C GLU A 224 -4.16 15.63 -18.33
N LEU A 225 -4.14 15.64 -19.65
CA LEU A 225 -4.98 14.79 -20.50
C LEU A 225 -4.19 13.53 -20.91
N VAL A 226 -4.93 12.47 -21.24
CA VAL A 226 -4.34 11.24 -21.73
C VAL A 226 -4.63 11.08 -23.22
N TRP A 227 -3.58 10.77 -23.96
CA TRP A 227 -3.61 10.66 -25.41
C TRP A 227 -3.11 9.29 -25.86
N SER A 228 -3.72 8.72 -26.88
CA SER A 228 -3.16 7.60 -27.65
C SER A 228 -2.72 8.12 -29.00
N CYS A 229 -1.51 7.83 -29.41
CA CYS A 229 -0.98 8.15 -30.74
C CYS A 229 -0.09 7.04 -31.28
N THR A 230 -0.08 6.90 -32.61
CA THR A 230 0.77 5.93 -33.32
C THR A 230 2.00 6.64 -33.86
N VAL A 231 3.18 6.14 -33.52
CA VAL A 231 4.44 6.72 -34.00
C VAL A 231 5.31 5.67 -34.71
N PRO A 232 6.06 6.04 -35.77
CA PRO A 232 7.04 5.18 -36.39
C PRO A 232 8.19 4.88 -35.43
N LYS A 233 8.89 3.72 -35.62
CA LYS A 233 9.99 3.29 -34.76
C LYS A 233 11.04 4.38 -34.52
N SER A 234 11.36 5.17 -35.52
CA SER A 234 12.34 6.27 -35.45
C SER A 234 11.97 7.42 -34.52
N ARG A 235 10.70 7.55 -34.12
CA ARG A 235 10.22 8.64 -33.26
C ARG A 235 9.96 8.21 -31.81
N ILE A 236 10.00 6.91 -31.53
CA ILE A 236 9.70 6.40 -30.15
C ILE A 236 10.61 7.05 -29.12
N ASP A 237 11.93 7.03 -29.30
CA ASP A 237 12.89 7.60 -28.35
C ASP A 237 12.71 9.11 -28.15
N ALA A 238 12.36 9.82 -29.22
CA ALA A 238 12.07 11.25 -29.11
C ALA A 238 10.80 11.52 -28.29
N CYS A 239 9.76 10.69 -28.46
CA CYS A 239 8.52 10.81 -27.67
C CYS A 239 8.75 10.44 -26.20
N LEU A 240 9.53 9.39 -25.90
CA LEU A 240 9.88 9.00 -24.53
C LEU A 240 10.65 10.10 -23.78
N LYS A 241 11.48 10.87 -24.49
CA LYS A 241 12.20 12.02 -23.92
C LYS A 241 11.34 13.28 -23.76
N ALA A 242 10.36 13.45 -24.65
CA ALA A 242 9.54 14.69 -24.66
C ALA A 242 8.32 14.63 -23.75
N TYR A 243 7.78 13.44 -23.52
CA TYR A 243 6.50 13.26 -22.83
C TYR A 243 6.58 12.20 -21.72
N LYS A 244 5.62 12.25 -20.79
CA LYS A 244 5.36 11.17 -19.84
C LYS A 244 4.58 10.07 -20.59
N VAL A 245 5.23 8.94 -20.87
CA VAL A 245 4.63 7.82 -21.61
C VAL A 245 4.24 6.71 -20.65
N ALA A 246 2.95 6.46 -20.51
CA ALA A 246 2.39 5.43 -19.63
C ALA A 246 2.57 4.03 -20.21
N ASN A 247 2.46 3.89 -21.53
CA ASN A 247 2.58 2.59 -22.19
C ASN A 247 3.12 2.73 -23.62
N VAL A 248 3.91 1.72 -24.02
CA VAL A 248 4.43 1.55 -25.38
C VAL A 248 4.00 0.20 -25.89
N LYS A 249 3.04 0.14 -26.81
CA LYS A 249 2.58 -1.09 -27.45
C LYS A 249 3.17 -1.18 -28.84
N THR A 250 4.02 -2.16 -29.07
CA THR A 250 4.60 -2.40 -30.40
C THR A 250 3.54 -2.85 -31.40
N ILE A 251 3.49 -2.20 -32.55
CA ILE A 251 2.62 -2.53 -33.68
C ILE A 251 3.45 -2.68 -34.98
N PRO A 252 2.90 -3.26 -36.05
CA PRO A 252 3.61 -3.31 -37.33
C PRO A 252 4.00 -1.91 -37.80
N GLY A 253 5.30 -1.68 -38.01
CA GLY A 253 5.83 -0.39 -38.48
C GLY A 253 6.11 0.68 -37.41
N GLY A 254 5.72 0.49 -36.16
CA GLY A 254 5.90 1.50 -35.13
C GLY A 254 5.46 1.08 -33.73
N ALA A 255 4.92 2.02 -32.98
CA ALA A 255 4.31 1.79 -31.68
C ALA A 255 3.08 2.68 -31.47
N GLU A 256 2.11 2.16 -30.72
CA GLU A 256 1.04 2.94 -30.10
C GLU A 256 1.53 3.38 -28.71
N LEU A 257 1.51 4.68 -28.47
CA LEU A 257 1.94 5.29 -27.22
C LEU A 257 0.74 5.81 -26.46
N ARG A 258 0.68 5.53 -25.14
CA ARG A 258 -0.22 6.20 -24.20
C ARG A 258 0.56 7.31 -23.49
N ILE A 259 0.16 8.55 -23.71
CA ILE A 259 0.91 9.76 -23.32
C ILE A 259 0.06 10.60 -22.36
N VAL A 260 0.67 11.02 -21.24
CA VAL A 260 0.10 12.01 -20.31
C VAL A 260 0.70 13.38 -20.65
N SER A 261 -0.15 14.34 -21.08
CA SER A 261 0.30 15.67 -21.52
C SER A 261 -0.84 16.69 -21.46
N ARG A 262 -0.52 17.96 -21.15
CA ARG A 262 -1.48 19.07 -21.19
C ARG A 262 -1.94 19.41 -22.62
N GLY A 263 -1.05 19.28 -23.57
CA GLY A 263 -1.30 19.55 -24.98
C GLY A 263 -1.34 18.28 -25.82
N ARG A 264 -1.94 18.38 -27.02
CA ARG A 264 -1.99 17.29 -27.99
C ARG A 264 -0.58 16.96 -28.49
N PRO A 265 -0.06 15.74 -28.28
CA PRO A 265 1.35 15.39 -28.59
C PRO A 265 1.64 15.24 -30.10
N ALA A 266 0.62 14.91 -30.91
CA ALA A 266 0.71 14.75 -32.38
C ALA A 266 -0.66 15.04 -33.02
N GLU A 267 -0.68 15.34 -34.33
CA GLU A 267 -1.92 15.66 -35.06
C GLU A 267 -2.91 14.49 -35.09
N ASP A 268 -2.42 13.26 -35.11
CA ASP A 268 -3.18 12.01 -35.10
C ASP A 268 -3.51 11.50 -33.68
N ALA A 269 -3.02 12.17 -32.64
CA ALA A 269 -3.30 11.75 -31.27
C ALA A 269 -4.79 11.87 -30.93
N VAL A 270 -5.34 10.83 -30.34
CA VAL A 270 -6.74 10.73 -29.92
C VAL A 270 -6.79 10.78 -28.39
N ARG A 271 -7.67 11.59 -27.83
CA ARG A 271 -7.92 11.62 -26.39
C ARG A 271 -8.54 10.29 -25.95
N VAL A 272 -8.02 9.71 -24.89
CA VAL A 272 -8.53 8.49 -24.27
C VAL A 272 -8.85 8.74 -22.80
N GLU A 273 -9.72 7.91 -22.24
CA GLU A 273 -10.08 8.00 -20.84
C GLU A 273 -8.88 7.73 -19.94
N PRO A 274 -8.63 8.57 -18.93
CA PRO A 274 -7.54 8.37 -17.99
C PRO A 274 -7.83 7.20 -17.04
N THR A 275 -6.77 6.62 -16.52
CA THR A 275 -6.79 5.55 -15.51
C THR A 275 -6.02 6.00 -14.27
N LEU A 276 -6.16 5.28 -13.17
CA LEU A 276 -5.39 5.56 -11.96
C LEU A 276 -3.86 5.42 -12.17
N GLU A 277 -3.43 4.58 -13.12
CA GLU A 277 -2.02 4.48 -13.51
C GLU A 277 -1.51 5.77 -14.19
N ASP A 278 -2.37 6.45 -14.96
CA ASP A 278 -2.03 7.74 -15.57
C ASP A 278 -1.93 8.84 -14.50
N VAL A 279 -2.82 8.82 -13.50
CA VAL A 279 -2.71 9.71 -12.33
C VAL A 279 -1.37 9.50 -11.63
N PHE A 280 -1.01 8.24 -11.35
CA PHE A 280 0.26 7.92 -10.73
C PHE A 280 1.45 8.45 -11.56
N LEU A 281 1.42 8.23 -12.86
CA LEU A 281 2.44 8.76 -13.79
C LEU A 281 2.46 10.30 -13.82
N CYS A 282 1.30 10.95 -13.73
CA CYS A 282 1.21 12.41 -13.68
C CYS A 282 1.98 12.99 -12.50
N TYR A 283 1.87 12.36 -11.32
CA TYR A 283 2.53 12.83 -10.08
C TYR A 283 3.97 12.37 -9.93
N PHE A 284 4.34 11.19 -10.42
CA PHE A 284 5.66 10.58 -10.20
C PHE A 284 6.48 10.38 -11.47
N GLY A 285 5.86 10.46 -12.66
CA GLY A 285 6.56 10.24 -13.92
C GLY A 285 7.55 11.37 -14.19
N GLU A 286 8.81 11.01 -14.29
CA GLU A 286 9.86 11.85 -14.86
C GLU A 286 9.84 11.70 -16.38
N ARG A 287 10.14 12.78 -17.12
CA ARG A 287 10.51 12.66 -18.52
C ARG A 287 11.87 11.97 -18.57
N THR A 288 12.06 11.04 -19.49
CA THR A 288 13.34 10.30 -19.62
C THR A 288 14.53 11.23 -19.90
N GLY A 289 14.30 12.53 -20.10
CA GLY A 289 15.31 13.56 -20.27
C GLY A 289 15.69 14.34 -19.00
N ASP A 290 14.94 14.16 -17.90
CA ASP A 290 15.18 14.91 -16.64
C ASP A 290 16.15 14.16 -15.69
N SER A 291 16.61 12.94 -16.06
CA SER A 291 17.49 12.11 -15.23
C SER A 291 18.99 12.41 -15.34
N ASP A 292 19.42 13.45 -16.09
CA ASP A 292 20.85 13.82 -16.26
C ASP A 292 21.28 15.00 -15.38
N GLY A 293 20.80 15.09 -14.18
CA GLY A 293 21.19 16.19 -13.27
C GLY A 293 21.10 15.87 -11.80
N THR A 294 21.84 14.87 -11.32
CA THR A 294 22.52 14.90 -10.00
C THR A 294 23.24 13.56 -9.77
N VAL A 295 24.53 13.60 -9.93
CA VAL A 295 25.47 12.68 -9.30
C VAL A 295 25.94 13.33 -8.01
#